data_9613589c9a1b2b5929d86d35c247befc
#
_entry.id   9613589c9a1b2b5929d86d35c247befc
#
_cell.length_a   1.000
_cell.length_b   1.000
_cell.length_c   1.000
_cell.angle_alpha   90.00
_cell.angle_beta   90.00
_cell.angle_gamma   90.00
#
_symmetry.space_group_name_H-M   'P 1'
#
loop_
_entity.id
_entity.type
_entity.pdbx_description
1 polymer ?
#
loop_
_entity_poly.entity_id
_entity_poly.type
_entity_poly.pdbx_seq_one_letter_code
_entity_poly.pdbx_strand_id
1 'polypeptide(L)'
;MEDIIAEFISYLRVERASAELTVEAYEHDLAIYLRYLTNPAFGCPIAPAHGFSQVTRTVVVDFERYLKDGLHYAPSTMARILSALKTFHKFLVREGYATANPTETVGLPRKPQHLPDVLSVQQACRMIDLFCGDTPRELRDRAILEVLYGCGLRVSELCGLDVDRVHLSDGFLLVMGKGSKERVVPVSGAAEHALRVYLSEGRPHLARATQPTSAVFLNARGGRLTRQAVHALVHKAGQAIGVDDLHPHTLRHSCATHMLEGGADLRVIQDMLGHADISTTQIYTHVQRAHLVEEYLHAHPRAH
;
A
#
# COMPACT_ATOMS: atom_id res chain seq x y z
N MET A 1 21.35 -1.16 -24.69
CA MET A 1 20.04 -1.52 -24.08
C MET A 1 19.93 -0.98 -22.67
N GLU A 2 20.98 -1.05 -21.85
CA GLU A 2 21.02 -0.50 -20.50
C GLU A 2 20.77 1.01 -20.48
N ASP A 3 21.41 1.77 -21.37
CA ASP A 3 21.23 3.22 -21.44
C ASP A 3 19.78 3.63 -21.74
N ILE A 4 19.08 2.87 -22.58
CA ILE A 4 17.66 3.11 -22.89
C ILE A 4 16.77 2.83 -21.67
N ILE A 5 17.10 1.81 -20.88
CA ILE A 5 16.40 1.56 -19.60
C ILE A 5 16.65 2.71 -18.63
N ALA A 6 17.89 3.19 -18.49
CA ALA A 6 18.22 4.32 -17.62
C ALA A 6 17.47 5.60 -18.06
N GLU A 7 17.34 5.84 -19.35
CA GLU A 7 16.55 6.95 -19.88
C GLU A 7 15.05 6.80 -19.56
N PHE A 8 14.48 5.60 -19.71
CA PHE A 8 13.11 5.33 -19.29
C PHE A 8 12.90 5.54 -17.80
N ILE A 9 13.83 5.12 -16.96
CA ILE A 9 13.79 5.36 -15.51
C ILE A 9 13.80 6.85 -15.21
N SER A 10 14.65 7.64 -15.90
CA SER A 10 14.68 9.10 -15.80
C SER A 10 13.34 9.72 -16.24
N TYR A 11 12.76 9.25 -17.34
CA TYR A 11 11.43 9.66 -17.82
C TYR A 11 10.33 9.42 -16.74
N LEU A 12 10.34 8.25 -16.08
CA LEU A 12 9.38 7.94 -15.04
C LEU A 12 9.51 8.91 -13.84
N ARG A 13 10.74 9.28 -13.47
CA ARG A 13 11.01 10.21 -12.37
C ARG A 13 10.62 11.65 -12.72
N VAL A 14 11.09 12.15 -13.85
CA VAL A 14 11.03 13.57 -14.21
C VAL A 14 9.70 13.92 -14.87
N GLU A 15 9.33 13.22 -15.94
CA GLU A 15 8.14 13.60 -16.73
C GLU A 15 6.84 13.01 -16.15
N ARG A 16 6.88 11.77 -15.64
CA ARG A 16 5.70 11.13 -15.07
C ARG A 16 5.52 11.35 -13.58
N ALA A 17 6.49 11.94 -12.91
CA ALA A 17 6.48 12.14 -11.45
C ALA A 17 6.02 10.86 -10.69
N SER A 18 6.50 9.70 -11.15
CA SER A 18 6.13 8.41 -10.56
C SER A 18 6.72 8.28 -9.16
N ALA A 19 5.99 7.61 -8.26
CA ALA A 19 6.52 7.36 -6.92
C ALA A 19 7.80 6.50 -6.98
N GLU A 20 8.81 6.82 -6.16
CA GLU A 20 10.12 6.15 -6.17
C GLU A 20 10.00 4.63 -6.08
N LEU A 21 9.13 4.11 -5.22
CA LEU A 21 8.85 2.67 -5.12
C LEU A 21 8.32 2.05 -6.44
N THR A 22 7.64 2.84 -7.28
CA THR A 22 7.19 2.38 -8.60
C THR A 22 8.36 2.36 -9.57
N VAL A 23 9.24 3.34 -9.49
CA VAL A 23 10.45 3.43 -10.30
C VAL A 23 11.39 2.27 -9.97
N GLU A 24 11.69 2.04 -8.69
CA GLU A 24 12.50 0.91 -8.23
C GLU A 24 11.92 -0.45 -8.67
N ALA A 25 10.59 -0.62 -8.58
CA ALA A 25 9.94 -1.84 -9.02
C ALA A 25 10.08 -2.05 -10.54
N TYR A 26 9.92 -0.99 -11.34
CA TYR A 26 10.07 -1.05 -12.79
C TYR A 26 11.51 -1.29 -13.20
N GLU A 27 12.47 -0.66 -12.54
CA GLU A 27 13.90 -0.90 -12.75
C GLU A 27 14.26 -2.37 -12.50
N HIS A 28 13.80 -2.94 -11.41
CA HIS A 28 13.98 -4.36 -11.10
C HIS A 28 13.33 -5.27 -12.16
N ASP A 29 12.10 -4.97 -12.57
CA ASP A 29 11.37 -5.76 -13.56
C ASP A 29 12.05 -5.73 -14.93
N LEU A 30 12.56 -4.57 -15.33
CA LEU A 30 13.29 -4.42 -16.59
C LEU A 30 14.67 -5.07 -16.54
N ALA A 31 15.32 -5.13 -15.39
CA ALA A 31 16.56 -5.90 -15.23
C ALA A 31 16.35 -7.41 -15.45
N ILE A 32 15.21 -7.97 -14.97
CA ILE A 32 14.84 -9.36 -15.26
C ILE A 32 14.62 -9.56 -16.75
N TYR A 33 13.91 -8.62 -17.40
CA TYR A 33 13.62 -8.67 -18.82
C TYR A 33 14.88 -8.57 -19.66
N LEU A 34 15.78 -7.63 -19.37
CA LEU A 34 17.06 -7.47 -20.05
C LEU A 34 17.91 -8.74 -19.95
N ARG A 35 17.98 -9.34 -18.75
CA ARG A 35 18.68 -10.60 -18.53
C ARG A 35 18.13 -11.71 -19.40
N TYR A 36 16.81 -11.83 -19.52
CA TYR A 36 16.17 -12.80 -20.40
C TYR A 36 16.55 -12.58 -21.86
N LEU A 37 16.48 -11.32 -22.34
CA LEU A 37 16.76 -10.99 -23.74
C LEU A 37 18.22 -11.22 -24.15
N THR A 38 19.16 -11.05 -23.23
CA THR A 38 20.61 -11.10 -23.51
C THR A 38 21.27 -12.45 -23.19
N ASN A 39 20.58 -13.35 -22.51
CA ASN A 39 21.16 -14.64 -22.11
C ASN A 39 20.93 -15.70 -23.19
N PRO A 40 22.00 -16.25 -23.79
CA PRO A 40 21.89 -17.30 -24.82
C PRO A 40 21.18 -18.58 -24.35
N ALA A 41 21.17 -18.86 -23.04
CA ALA A 41 20.54 -20.04 -22.47
C ALA A 41 19.00 -20.03 -22.58
N PHE A 42 18.39 -18.87 -22.85
CA PHE A 42 16.92 -18.73 -22.93
C PHE A 42 16.36 -18.80 -24.35
N GLY A 43 17.18 -19.15 -25.34
CA GLY A 43 16.71 -19.56 -26.66
C GLY A 43 16.42 -18.43 -27.67
N CYS A 44 16.43 -17.19 -27.27
CA CYS A 44 16.25 -16.05 -28.19
C CYS A 44 17.11 -14.85 -27.77
N PRO A 45 18.47 -14.97 -27.87
CA PRO A 45 19.33 -13.85 -27.51
C PRO A 45 19.17 -12.74 -28.53
N ILE A 46 18.67 -11.60 -28.09
CA ILE A 46 18.71 -10.37 -28.88
C ILE A 46 20.10 -9.75 -28.67
N ALA A 47 20.87 -9.68 -29.74
CA ALA A 47 22.17 -9.05 -29.66
C ALA A 47 22.04 -7.60 -29.20
N PRO A 48 22.86 -7.13 -28.24
CA PRO A 48 22.80 -5.74 -27.76
C PRO A 48 22.89 -4.69 -28.85
N ALA A 49 23.56 -5.01 -29.99
CA ALA A 49 23.69 -4.16 -31.15
C ALA A 49 22.35 -3.86 -31.86
N HIS A 50 21.37 -4.74 -31.74
CA HIS A 50 20.07 -4.56 -32.41
C HIS A 50 19.00 -3.93 -31.47
N GLY A 51 19.30 -3.85 -30.19
CA GLY A 51 18.43 -3.21 -29.21
C GLY A 51 17.04 -3.83 -29.10
N PHE A 52 16.11 -3.07 -28.54
CA PHE A 52 14.74 -3.50 -28.34
C PHE A 52 13.88 -3.52 -29.61
N SER A 53 14.39 -2.99 -30.73
CA SER A 53 13.67 -2.96 -32.04
C SER A 53 13.36 -4.34 -32.59
N GLN A 54 14.14 -5.38 -32.22
CA GLN A 54 13.95 -6.76 -32.65
C GLN A 54 13.01 -7.56 -31.74
N VAL A 55 12.54 -6.98 -30.65
CA VAL A 55 11.59 -7.67 -29.77
C VAL A 55 10.26 -7.82 -30.50
N THR A 56 9.84 -9.07 -30.71
CA THR A 56 8.56 -9.41 -31.30
C THR A 56 7.56 -9.81 -30.21
N ARG A 57 6.27 -9.90 -30.60
CA ARG A 57 5.23 -10.45 -29.72
C ARG A 57 5.60 -11.86 -29.21
N THR A 58 6.18 -12.71 -30.04
CA THR A 58 6.60 -14.06 -29.68
C THR A 58 7.61 -14.02 -28.52
N VAL A 59 8.61 -13.14 -28.59
CA VAL A 59 9.60 -12.96 -27.51
C VAL A 59 8.95 -12.56 -26.20
N VAL A 60 7.93 -11.70 -26.23
CA VAL A 60 7.20 -11.30 -25.01
C VAL A 60 6.38 -12.46 -24.43
N VAL A 61 5.74 -13.27 -25.28
CA VAL A 61 5.00 -14.45 -24.84
C VAL A 61 5.93 -15.52 -24.26
N ASP A 62 7.10 -15.73 -24.86
CA ASP A 62 8.10 -16.66 -24.35
C ASP A 62 8.70 -16.16 -23.03
N PHE A 63 8.87 -14.85 -22.87
CA PHE A 63 9.25 -14.25 -21.59
C PHE A 63 8.17 -14.47 -20.52
N GLU A 64 6.88 -14.34 -20.84
CA GLU A 64 5.79 -14.65 -19.93
C GLU A 64 5.86 -16.12 -19.47
N ARG A 65 6.12 -17.04 -20.41
CA ARG A 65 6.31 -18.47 -20.10
C ARG A 65 7.54 -18.68 -19.18
N TYR A 66 8.64 -17.99 -19.46
CA TYR A 66 9.83 -18.02 -18.62
C TYR A 66 9.57 -17.53 -17.20
N LEU A 67 8.79 -16.46 -17.00
CA LEU A 67 8.38 -15.98 -15.68
C LEU A 67 7.58 -17.04 -14.92
N LYS A 68 6.69 -17.76 -15.63
CA LYS A 68 5.82 -18.78 -15.05
C LYS A 68 6.57 -20.06 -14.74
N ASP A 69 7.20 -20.65 -15.76
CA ASP A 69 7.70 -22.01 -15.72
C ASP A 69 9.19 -22.06 -15.30
N GLY A 70 9.96 -21.01 -15.59
CA GLY A 70 11.37 -20.89 -15.24
C GLY A 70 11.61 -20.24 -13.87
N LEU A 71 10.91 -19.16 -13.56
CA LEU A 71 11.07 -18.43 -12.31
C LEU A 71 9.96 -18.72 -11.27
N HIS A 72 8.92 -19.46 -11.65
CA HIS A 72 7.79 -19.85 -10.81
C HIS A 72 7.11 -18.64 -10.12
N TYR A 73 7.01 -17.50 -10.81
CA TYR A 73 6.39 -16.31 -10.26
C TYR A 73 4.86 -16.43 -10.16
N ALA A 74 4.32 -15.90 -9.08
CA ALA A 74 2.89 -15.82 -8.87
C ALA A 74 2.21 -14.95 -9.97
N PRO A 75 0.95 -15.22 -10.35
CA PRO A 75 0.23 -14.47 -11.39
C PRO A 75 0.18 -12.95 -11.13
N SER A 76 0.12 -12.53 -9.86
CA SER A 76 0.15 -11.10 -9.48
C SER A 76 1.49 -10.44 -9.78
N THR A 77 2.61 -11.13 -9.52
CA THR A 77 3.96 -10.67 -9.85
C THR A 77 4.15 -10.59 -11.35
N MET A 78 3.72 -11.62 -12.09
CA MET A 78 3.77 -11.63 -13.56
C MET A 78 2.97 -10.47 -14.15
N ALA A 79 1.74 -10.24 -13.67
CA ALA A 79 0.90 -9.14 -14.14
C ALA A 79 1.58 -7.77 -13.91
N ARG A 80 2.29 -7.57 -12.79
CA ARG A 80 3.06 -6.36 -12.51
C ARG A 80 4.22 -6.19 -13.48
N ILE A 81 5.03 -7.23 -13.69
CA ILE A 81 6.16 -7.22 -14.62
C ILE A 81 5.69 -6.92 -16.05
N LEU A 82 4.65 -7.59 -16.52
CA LEU A 82 4.08 -7.33 -17.85
C LEU A 82 3.49 -5.92 -17.98
N SER A 83 2.96 -5.35 -16.92
CA SER A 83 2.51 -3.95 -16.90
C SER A 83 3.67 -2.97 -17.02
N ALA A 84 4.80 -3.24 -16.35
CA ALA A 84 6.04 -2.47 -16.50
C ALA A 84 6.55 -2.55 -17.95
N LEU A 85 6.58 -3.75 -18.55
CA LEU A 85 6.97 -3.95 -19.94
C LEU A 85 6.07 -3.18 -20.93
N LYS A 86 4.76 -3.21 -20.72
CA LYS A 86 3.81 -2.44 -21.56
C LYS A 86 4.12 -0.95 -21.54
N THR A 87 4.43 -0.42 -20.35
CA THR A 87 4.77 0.99 -20.19
C THR A 87 6.10 1.30 -20.85
N PHE A 88 7.08 0.42 -20.70
CA PHE A 88 8.40 0.56 -21.33
C PHE A 88 8.33 0.49 -22.85
N HIS A 89 7.64 -0.49 -23.43
CA HIS A 89 7.51 -0.60 -24.90
C HIS A 89 6.70 0.56 -25.52
N LYS A 90 5.75 1.14 -24.79
CA LYS A 90 5.11 2.40 -25.21
C LYS A 90 6.10 3.56 -25.26
N PHE A 91 6.99 3.65 -24.28
CA PHE A 91 8.07 4.64 -24.27
C PHE A 91 9.01 4.43 -25.45
N LEU A 92 9.43 3.19 -25.73
CA LEU A 92 10.33 2.88 -26.86
C LEU A 92 9.75 3.34 -28.21
N VAL A 93 8.46 3.15 -28.44
CA VAL A 93 7.77 3.62 -29.65
C VAL A 93 7.70 5.14 -29.69
N ARG A 94 7.38 5.78 -28.57
CA ARG A 94 7.29 7.24 -28.46
C ARG A 94 8.63 7.92 -28.76
N GLU A 95 9.73 7.39 -28.24
CA GLU A 95 11.07 7.95 -28.41
C GLU A 95 11.77 7.45 -29.71
N GLY A 96 11.09 6.64 -30.51
CA GLY A 96 11.62 6.17 -31.79
C GLY A 96 12.64 5.02 -31.73
N TYR A 97 12.80 4.40 -30.55
CA TYR A 97 13.65 3.21 -30.36
C TYR A 97 13.04 1.93 -30.94
N ALA A 98 11.74 1.93 -31.20
CA ALA A 98 11.03 0.83 -31.83
C ALA A 98 9.91 1.37 -32.72
N THR A 99 9.62 0.66 -33.82
CA THR A 99 8.55 1.02 -34.77
C THR A 99 7.18 0.50 -34.39
N ALA A 100 7.12 -0.50 -33.51
CA ALA A 100 5.86 -1.13 -33.05
C ALA A 100 5.98 -1.56 -31.59
N ASN A 101 4.84 -1.67 -30.93
CA ASN A 101 4.75 -2.15 -29.56
C ASN A 101 4.39 -3.64 -29.51
N PRO A 102 5.34 -4.56 -29.23
CA PRO A 102 5.11 -6.00 -29.22
C PRO A 102 4.20 -6.45 -28.06
N THR A 103 3.97 -5.59 -27.07
CA THR A 103 3.14 -5.92 -25.89
C THR A 103 1.68 -5.53 -26.04
N GLU A 104 1.29 -4.86 -27.13
CA GLU A 104 -0.05 -4.28 -27.30
C GLU A 104 -1.16 -5.32 -27.18
N THR A 105 -0.98 -6.47 -27.87
CA THR A 105 -1.94 -7.56 -27.91
C THR A 105 -1.68 -8.67 -26.86
N VAL A 106 -0.67 -8.51 -26.00
CA VAL A 106 -0.38 -9.47 -24.92
C VAL A 106 -1.34 -9.21 -23.77
N GLY A 107 -2.16 -10.21 -23.44
CA GLY A 107 -3.05 -10.15 -22.27
C GLY A 107 -2.26 -10.10 -20.96
N LEU A 108 -2.80 -9.45 -19.95
CA LEU A 108 -2.28 -9.62 -18.59
C LEU A 108 -2.85 -10.91 -17.99
N PRO A 109 -2.07 -11.68 -17.21
CA PRO A 109 -2.59 -12.82 -16.46
C PRO A 109 -3.81 -12.38 -15.66
N ARG A 110 -4.93 -13.10 -15.83
CA ARG A 110 -6.11 -12.81 -15.03
C ARG A 110 -5.83 -13.19 -13.59
N LYS A 111 -5.90 -12.22 -12.70
CA LYS A 111 -5.98 -12.52 -11.26
C LYS A 111 -7.26 -13.33 -11.04
N PRO A 112 -7.22 -14.43 -10.29
CA PRO A 112 -8.46 -14.99 -9.75
C PRO A 112 -9.19 -13.83 -9.07
N GLN A 113 -10.44 -13.59 -9.45
CA GLN A 113 -11.29 -12.67 -8.68
C GLN A 113 -11.64 -13.39 -7.37
N HIS A 114 -10.77 -13.27 -6.36
CA HIS A 114 -11.26 -13.40 -5.01
C HIS A 114 -12.17 -12.20 -4.77
N LEU A 115 -13.43 -12.47 -4.41
CA LEU A 115 -14.24 -11.44 -3.76
C LEU A 115 -13.38 -10.89 -2.63
N PRO A 116 -13.26 -9.57 -2.48
CA PRO A 116 -12.45 -9.02 -1.40
C PRO A 116 -12.97 -9.60 -0.08
N ASP A 117 -12.09 -10.30 0.62
CA ASP A 117 -12.41 -10.86 1.93
C ASP A 117 -12.65 -9.69 2.89
N VAL A 118 -13.92 -9.42 3.18
CA VAL A 118 -14.35 -8.45 4.18
C VAL A 118 -14.58 -9.21 5.46
N LEU A 119 -13.94 -8.81 6.54
CA LEU A 119 -14.28 -9.33 7.85
C LEU A 119 -15.70 -8.87 8.21
N SER A 120 -16.48 -9.70 8.88
CA SER A 120 -17.68 -9.20 9.55
C SER A 120 -17.29 -8.27 10.72
N VAL A 121 -18.19 -7.38 11.12
CA VAL A 121 -17.99 -6.51 12.31
C VAL A 121 -17.58 -7.35 13.52
N GLN A 122 -18.26 -8.48 13.74
CA GLN A 122 -17.97 -9.38 14.86
C GLN A 122 -16.56 -9.99 14.77
N GLN A 123 -16.10 -10.40 13.58
CA GLN A 123 -14.74 -10.89 13.38
C GLN A 123 -13.69 -9.82 13.64
N ALA A 124 -13.91 -8.60 13.14
CA ALA A 124 -13.01 -7.47 13.35
C ALA A 124 -12.89 -7.12 14.83
N CYS A 125 -14.02 -6.99 15.54
CA CYS A 125 -14.03 -6.72 16.96
C CYS A 125 -13.34 -7.85 17.75
N ARG A 126 -13.72 -9.11 17.53
CA ARG A 126 -13.11 -10.27 18.20
C ARG A 126 -11.61 -10.32 17.99
N MET A 127 -11.14 -10.08 16.78
CA MET A 127 -9.71 -10.06 16.44
C MET A 127 -8.96 -9.05 17.30
N ILE A 128 -9.46 -7.82 17.38
CA ILE A 128 -8.80 -6.73 18.13
C ILE A 128 -8.86 -7.00 19.63
N ASP A 129 -9.99 -7.47 20.13
CA ASP A 129 -10.22 -7.72 21.56
C ASP A 129 -9.35 -8.86 22.12
N LEU A 130 -8.79 -9.73 21.25
CA LEU A 130 -7.78 -10.71 21.66
C LEU A 130 -6.42 -10.08 22.04
N PHE A 131 -6.18 -8.83 21.65
CA PHE A 131 -4.97 -8.08 22.01
C PHE A 131 -5.26 -7.19 23.24
N CYS A 132 -5.40 -7.79 24.41
CA CYS A 132 -5.79 -7.12 25.65
C CYS A 132 -4.67 -7.06 26.70
N GLY A 133 -3.43 -7.35 26.36
CA GLY A 133 -2.30 -7.30 27.30
C GLY A 133 -1.82 -5.88 27.57
N ASP A 134 -1.07 -5.73 28.70
CA ASP A 134 -0.62 -4.44 29.24
C ASP A 134 0.86 -4.15 28.98
N THR A 135 1.58 -5.06 28.33
CA THR A 135 2.98 -4.79 27.99
C THR A 135 3.08 -3.68 26.92
N PRO A 136 4.15 -2.89 26.91
CA PRO A 136 4.33 -1.82 25.93
C PRO A 136 4.15 -2.26 24.45
N ARG A 137 4.47 -3.52 24.14
CA ARG A 137 4.27 -4.09 22.81
C ARG A 137 2.81 -4.43 22.54
N GLU A 138 2.11 -4.99 23.52
CA GLU A 138 0.69 -5.35 23.39
C GLU A 138 -0.17 -4.12 23.26
N LEU A 139 0.09 -3.07 24.07
CA LEU A 139 -0.56 -1.77 23.92
C LEU A 139 -0.36 -1.18 22.54
N ARG A 140 0.87 -1.26 21.99
CA ARG A 140 1.17 -0.84 20.62
C ARG A 140 0.39 -1.67 19.60
N ASP A 141 0.41 -2.99 19.73
CA ASP A 141 -0.18 -3.91 18.76
C ASP A 141 -1.71 -3.73 18.70
N ARG A 142 -2.34 -3.55 19.86
CA ARG A 142 -3.76 -3.18 19.94
C ARG A 142 -4.03 -1.84 19.25
N ALA A 143 -3.27 -0.80 19.57
CA ALA A 143 -3.43 0.52 18.93
C ALA A 143 -3.26 0.47 17.43
N ILE A 144 -2.33 -0.34 16.90
CA ILE A 144 -2.15 -0.56 15.45
C ILE A 144 -3.41 -1.15 14.82
N LEU A 145 -3.97 -2.21 15.41
CA LEU A 145 -5.14 -2.89 14.88
C LEU A 145 -6.39 -1.99 14.93
N GLU A 146 -6.58 -1.28 16.04
CA GLU A 146 -7.67 -0.30 16.22
C GLU A 146 -7.58 0.83 15.19
N VAL A 147 -6.40 1.40 14.97
CA VAL A 147 -6.21 2.49 14.00
C VAL A 147 -6.33 2.00 12.55
N LEU A 148 -5.83 0.79 12.22
CA LEU A 148 -5.99 0.23 10.87
C LEU A 148 -7.46 -0.02 10.53
N TYR A 149 -8.22 -0.57 11.45
CA TYR A 149 -9.63 -0.85 11.24
C TYR A 149 -10.49 0.39 11.46
N GLY A 150 -10.34 1.09 12.59
CA GLY A 150 -11.15 2.25 12.95
C GLY A 150 -10.94 3.42 12.00
N CYS A 151 -9.70 3.79 11.70
CA CYS A 151 -9.37 4.92 10.84
C CYS A 151 -9.17 4.55 9.36
N GLY A 152 -9.15 3.27 9.01
CA GLY A 152 -8.96 2.79 7.64
C GLY A 152 -7.64 3.23 7.02
N LEU A 153 -6.56 3.40 7.79
CA LEU A 153 -5.27 3.85 7.27
C LEU A 153 -4.61 2.81 6.35
N ARG A 154 -3.88 3.29 5.35
CA ARG A 154 -2.92 2.42 4.64
C ARG A 154 -1.76 2.07 5.56
N VAL A 155 -1.17 0.88 5.39
CA VAL A 155 -0.02 0.45 6.22
C VAL A 155 1.15 1.43 6.15
N SER A 156 1.38 2.06 5.00
CA SER A 156 2.43 3.09 4.84
C SER A 156 2.11 4.37 5.60
N GLU A 157 0.85 4.77 5.64
CA GLU A 157 0.37 5.94 6.38
C GLU A 157 0.50 5.71 7.89
N LEU A 158 0.08 4.53 8.38
CA LEU A 158 0.25 4.16 9.79
C LEU A 158 1.73 4.14 10.19
N CYS A 159 2.60 3.50 9.41
CA CYS A 159 4.03 3.47 9.69
C CYS A 159 4.68 4.86 9.59
N GLY A 160 4.17 5.73 8.72
CA GLY A 160 4.65 7.10 8.52
C GLY A 160 4.12 8.12 9.53
N LEU A 161 3.16 7.74 10.38
CA LEU A 161 2.51 8.67 11.32
C LEU A 161 3.49 9.15 12.39
N ASP A 162 3.55 10.47 12.59
CA ASP A 162 4.35 11.16 13.59
C ASP A 162 3.47 11.69 14.74
N VAL A 163 4.06 11.86 15.92
CA VAL A 163 3.32 12.26 17.15
C VAL A 163 2.66 13.63 17.00
N ASP A 164 3.34 14.58 16.33
CA ASP A 164 2.82 15.92 16.05
C ASP A 164 1.63 15.93 15.07
N ARG A 165 1.34 14.79 14.44
CA ARG A 165 0.20 14.59 13.52
C ARG A 165 -1.00 13.91 14.19
N VAL A 166 -0.93 13.65 15.48
CA VAL A 166 -1.97 12.99 16.27
C VAL A 166 -2.68 14.03 17.13
N HIS A 167 -3.90 14.37 16.79
CA HIS A 167 -4.72 15.40 17.45
C HIS A 167 -5.92 14.75 18.14
N LEU A 168 -5.65 13.98 19.21
CA LEU A 168 -6.71 13.22 19.94
C LEU A 168 -7.72 14.12 20.63
N SER A 169 -7.32 15.33 21.09
CA SER A 169 -8.27 16.30 21.67
C SER A 169 -9.29 16.81 20.67
N ASP A 170 -8.90 16.84 19.41
CA ASP A 170 -9.71 17.34 18.29
C ASP A 170 -10.35 16.21 17.47
N GLY A 171 -10.08 14.95 17.83
CA GLY A 171 -10.67 13.75 17.25
C GLY A 171 -10.19 13.41 15.84
N PHE A 172 -8.94 13.76 15.48
CA PHE A 172 -8.41 13.46 14.14
C PHE A 172 -6.91 13.15 14.10
N LEU A 173 -6.51 12.51 13.00
CA LEU A 173 -5.13 12.28 12.57
C LEU A 173 -4.88 13.05 11.27
N LEU A 174 -3.68 13.64 11.13
CA LEU A 174 -3.19 14.16 9.85
C LEU A 174 -2.32 13.09 9.19
N VAL A 175 -2.75 12.57 8.05
CA VAL A 175 -2.02 11.52 7.33
C VAL A 175 -1.51 12.00 5.99
N MET A 176 -0.28 11.60 5.66
CA MET A 176 0.35 11.90 4.38
C MET A 176 -0.03 10.83 3.36
N GLY A 177 -0.75 11.22 2.33
CA GLY A 177 -1.14 10.36 1.22
C GLY A 177 -0.14 10.33 0.06
N LYS A 178 -0.53 9.73 -1.06
CA LYS A 178 0.25 9.70 -2.29
C LYS A 178 0.46 11.13 -2.83
N GLY A 179 1.70 11.44 -3.24
CA GLY A 179 2.06 12.76 -3.77
C GLY A 179 2.17 13.85 -2.71
N SER A 180 2.52 13.49 -1.48
CA SER A 180 2.68 14.41 -0.34
C SER A 180 1.44 15.25 -0.03
N LYS A 181 0.26 14.74 -0.35
CA LYS A 181 -1.01 15.39 0.00
C LYS A 181 -1.44 14.95 1.39
N GLU A 182 -1.71 15.92 2.24
CA GLU A 182 -2.25 15.67 3.59
C GLU A 182 -3.78 15.51 3.54
N ARG A 183 -4.29 14.65 4.42
CA ARG A 183 -5.73 14.55 4.68
C ARG A 183 -6.01 14.35 6.16
N VAL A 184 -7.17 14.79 6.55
CA VAL A 184 -7.72 14.55 7.89
C VAL A 184 -8.42 13.18 7.91
N VAL A 185 -8.14 12.39 8.95
CA VAL A 185 -8.82 11.12 9.21
C VAL A 185 -9.40 11.17 10.61
N PRO A 186 -10.70 10.97 10.81
CA PRO A 186 -11.31 10.92 12.13
C PRO A 186 -10.71 9.81 12.97
N VAL A 187 -10.59 10.06 14.27
CA VAL A 187 -10.27 9.05 15.30
C VAL A 187 -11.11 9.29 16.53
N SER A 188 -11.86 8.28 16.95
CA SER A 188 -12.68 8.33 18.17
C SER A 188 -12.89 6.93 18.74
N GLY A 189 -13.62 6.82 19.84
CA GLY A 189 -13.99 5.55 20.46
C GLY A 189 -12.80 4.66 20.78
N ALA A 190 -12.88 3.39 20.40
CA ALA A 190 -11.86 2.39 20.71
C ALA A 190 -10.49 2.72 20.10
N ALA A 191 -10.43 3.29 18.89
CA ALA A 191 -9.17 3.65 18.24
C ALA A 191 -8.47 4.82 18.96
N GLU A 192 -9.22 5.84 19.35
CA GLU A 192 -8.70 6.96 20.14
C GLU A 192 -8.19 6.48 21.51
N HIS A 193 -9.00 5.68 22.20
CA HIS A 193 -8.62 5.15 23.52
C HIS A 193 -7.33 4.33 23.45
N ALA A 194 -7.26 3.35 22.55
CA ALA A 194 -6.09 2.51 22.40
C ALA A 194 -4.83 3.30 22.03
N LEU A 195 -4.98 4.29 21.14
CA LEU A 195 -3.87 5.15 20.74
C LEU A 195 -3.41 6.04 21.90
N ARG A 196 -4.32 6.58 22.68
CA ARG A 196 -4.04 7.39 23.89
C ARG A 196 -3.28 6.56 24.93
N VAL A 197 -3.75 5.37 25.29
CA VAL A 197 -3.10 4.46 26.24
C VAL A 197 -1.71 4.07 25.74
N TYR A 198 -1.58 3.71 24.46
CA TYR A 198 -0.27 3.39 23.90
C TYR A 198 0.70 4.59 23.97
N LEU A 199 0.26 5.80 23.63
CA LEU A 199 1.10 7.00 23.66
C LEU A 199 1.55 7.38 25.07
N SER A 200 0.69 7.21 26.08
CA SER A 200 1.00 7.55 27.48
C SER A 200 1.76 6.44 28.21
N GLU A 201 1.42 5.18 28.01
CA GLU A 201 1.93 4.07 28.83
C GLU A 201 2.85 3.13 28.05
N GLY A 202 2.60 2.88 26.77
CA GLY A 202 3.40 1.93 26.00
C GLY A 202 4.60 2.56 25.31
N ARG A 203 4.39 3.65 24.54
CA ARG A 203 5.43 4.28 23.72
C ARG A 203 6.64 4.77 24.52
N PRO A 204 6.52 5.41 25.70
CA PRO A 204 7.67 5.85 26.47
C PRO A 204 8.62 4.71 26.84
N HIS A 205 8.11 3.51 27.11
CA HIS A 205 8.92 2.34 27.43
C HIS A 205 9.58 1.69 26.20
N LEU A 206 9.10 1.97 24.99
CA LEU A 206 9.72 1.53 23.74
C LEU A 206 10.70 2.57 23.20
N ALA A 207 10.54 3.84 23.54
CA ALA A 207 11.41 4.92 23.09
C ALA A 207 12.81 4.82 23.72
N ARG A 208 13.83 5.20 22.95
CA ARG A 208 15.21 5.22 23.42
C ARG A 208 15.76 6.64 23.35
N ALA A 209 16.32 7.12 24.45
CA ALA A 209 16.95 8.43 24.51
C ALA A 209 18.12 8.59 23.52
N THR A 210 18.81 7.49 23.21
CA THR A 210 19.92 7.46 22.24
C THR A 210 19.49 7.52 20.78
N GLN A 211 18.19 7.32 20.49
CA GLN A 211 17.64 7.33 19.14
C GLN A 211 16.26 8.02 19.15
N PRO A 212 16.22 9.35 19.34
CA PRO A 212 14.96 10.09 19.35
C PRO A 212 14.26 9.98 18.00
N THR A 213 12.94 9.79 18.03
CA THR A 213 12.11 9.67 16.82
C THR A 213 10.74 10.28 17.04
N SER A 214 10.22 10.95 16.02
CA SER A 214 8.84 11.46 15.97
C SER A 214 7.79 10.37 15.73
N ALA A 215 8.21 9.18 15.29
CA ALA A 215 7.29 8.10 14.93
C ALA A 215 6.32 7.74 16.08
N VAL A 216 5.03 7.61 15.75
CA VAL A 216 4.03 7.11 16.69
C VAL A 216 4.34 5.66 17.06
N PHE A 217 4.41 4.77 16.08
CA PHE A 217 4.58 3.33 16.32
C PHE A 217 6.04 2.92 16.28
N LEU A 218 6.52 2.37 17.40
CA LEU A 218 7.92 1.99 17.59
C LEU A 218 8.10 0.47 17.55
N ASN A 219 9.22 0.05 17.00
CA ASN A 219 9.68 -1.33 17.11
C ASN A 219 10.38 -1.58 18.48
N ALA A 220 10.76 -2.82 18.75
CA ALA A 220 11.42 -3.20 20.01
C ALA A 220 12.81 -2.54 20.22
N ARG A 221 13.39 -1.94 19.17
CA ARG A 221 14.69 -1.25 19.24
C ARG A 221 14.54 0.27 19.40
N GLY A 222 13.30 0.77 19.49
CA GLY A 222 12.99 2.19 19.65
C GLY A 222 12.88 2.98 18.34
N GLY A 223 13.16 2.35 17.21
CA GLY A 223 13.00 2.97 15.89
C GLY A 223 11.57 2.83 15.34
N ARG A 224 11.29 3.52 14.23
CA ARG A 224 10.00 3.45 13.52
C ARG A 224 9.64 2.02 13.13
N LEU A 225 8.37 1.65 13.27
CA LEU A 225 7.87 0.32 12.90
C LEU A 225 7.86 0.16 11.36
N THR A 226 8.23 -1.03 10.88
CA THR A 226 8.26 -1.34 9.45
C THR A 226 6.92 -1.86 8.96
N ARG A 227 6.64 -1.70 7.66
CA ARG A 227 5.45 -2.28 7.02
C ARG A 227 5.38 -3.80 7.19
N GLN A 228 6.52 -4.50 7.08
CA GLN A 228 6.59 -5.95 7.27
C GLN A 228 6.16 -6.38 8.68
N ALA A 229 6.57 -5.60 9.72
CA ALA A 229 6.16 -5.89 11.09
C ALA A 229 4.64 -5.72 11.28
N VAL A 230 4.02 -4.71 10.65
CA VAL A 230 2.56 -4.53 10.66
C VAL A 230 1.86 -5.66 9.92
N HIS A 231 2.37 -6.08 8.76
CA HIS A 231 1.82 -7.22 8.03
C HIS A 231 1.87 -8.51 8.86
N ALA A 232 3.01 -8.79 9.53
CA ALA A 232 3.15 -9.95 10.40
C ALA A 232 2.18 -9.90 11.60
N LEU A 233 1.96 -8.71 12.19
CA LEU A 233 0.97 -8.52 13.26
C LEU A 233 -0.45 -8.83 12.78
N VAL A 234 -0.87 -8.24 11.65
CA VAL A 234 -2.21 -8.45 11.09
C VAL A 234 -2.44 -9.89 10.70
N HIS A 235 -1.45 -10.55 10.10
CA HIS A 235 -1.51 -11.98 9.79
C HIS A 235 -1.70 -12.83 11.04
N LYS A 236 -0.90 -12.58 12.09
CA LYS A 236 -1.04 -13.26 13.40
C LYS A 236 -2.43 -13.02 14.00
N ALA A 237 -2.95 -11.81 13.90
CA ALA A 237 -4.29 -11.47 14.39
C ALA A 237 -5.39 -12.22 13.61
N GLY A 238 -5.22 -12.36 12.29
CA GLY A 238 -6.11 -13.17 11.44
C GLY A 238 -6.12 -14.65 11.84
N GLN A 239 -4.94 -15.24 12.03
CA GLN A 239 -4.81 -16.63 12.48
C GLN A 239 -5.53 -16.88 13.80
N ALA A 240 -5.48 -15.92 14.73
CA ALA A 240 -6.16 -16.05 16.03
C ALA A 240 -7.69 -16.14 15.95
N ILE A 241 -8.28 -15.71 14.83
CA ILE A 241 -9.72 -15.83 14.54
C ILE A 241 -10.07 -16.83 13.44
N GLY A 242 -9.07 -17.60 12.95
CA GLY A 242 -9.24 -18.60 11.89
C GLY A 242 -9.28 -18.03 10.47
N VAL A 243 -8.70 -16.84 10.25
CA VAL A 243 -8.55 -16.21 8.93
C VAL A 243 -7.07 -16.20 8.54
N ASP A 244 -6.67 -17.14 7.68
CA ASP A 244 -5.24 -17.39 7.42
C ASP A 244 -4.56 -16.31 6.58
N ASP A 245 -5.28 -15.59 5.73
CA ASP A 245 -4.70 -14.66 4.76
C ASP A 245 -5.13 -13.21 4.98
N LEU A 246 -5.17 -12.81 6.28
CA LEU A 246 -5.56 -11.45 6.65
C LEU A 246 -4.44 -10.45 6.39
N HIS A 247 -4.76 -9.39 5.65
CA HIS A 247 -3.86 -8.31 5.29
C HIS A 247 -4.35 -6.93 5.77
N PRO A 248 -3.46 -5.94 5.95
CA PRO A 248 -3.88 -4.58 6.31
C PRO A 248 -4.89 -3.95 5.34
N HIS A 249 -4.84 -4.32 4.05
CA HIS A 249 -5.83 -3.88 3.06
C HIS A 249 -7.22 -4.44 3.33
N THR A 250 -7.32 -5.67 3.84
CA THR A 250 -8.61 -6.28 4.25
C THR A 250 -9.25 -5.49 5.38
N LEU A 251 -8.48 -5.08 6.40
CA LEU A 251 -8.99 -4.25 7.50
C LEU A 251 -9.52 -2.91 7.01
N ARG A 252 -8.78 -2.24 6.15
CA ARG A 252 -9.21 -0.98 5.54
C ARG A 252 -10.45 -1.16 4.66
N HIS A 253 -10.55 -2.25 3.90
CA HIS A 253 -11.72 -2.55 3.08
C HIS A 253 -12.93 -2.86 3.95
N SER A 254 -12.74 -3.61 5.04
CA SER A 254 -13.78 -3.88 6.04
C SER A 254 -14.27 -2.59 6.71
N CYS A 255 -13.38 -1.67 7.09
CA CYS A 255 -13.75 -0.35 7.57
C CYS A 255 -14.66 0.39 6.59
N ALA A 256 -14.25 0.47 5.31
CA ALA A 256 -15.03 1.15 4.27
C ALA A 256 -16.42 0.53 4.08
N THR A 257 -16.49 -0.80 4.04
CA THR A 257 -17.74 -1.54 3.86
C THR A 257 -18.67 -1.35 5.05
N HIS A 258 -18.16 -1.47 6.27
CA HIS A 258 -18.96 -1.31 7.48
C HIS A 258 -19.46 0.14 7.67
N MET A 259 -18.68 1.13 7.31
CA MET A 259 -19.13 2.53 7.28
C MET A 259 -20.26 2.73 6.28
N LEU A 260 -20.15 2.14 5.08
CA LEU A 260 -21.20 2.20 4.07
C LEU A 260 -22.48 1.51 4.52
N GLU A 261 -22.35 0.32 5.12
CA GLU A 261 -23.47 -0.43 5.73
C GLU A 261 -24.09 0.33 6.91
N GLY A 262 -23.28 1.08 7.66
CA GLY A 262 -23.70 1.98 8.74
C GLY A 262 -24.37 3.28 8.27
N GLY A 263 -24.44 3.50 6.96
CA GLY A 263 -25.16 4.63 6.34
C GLY A 263 -24.31 5.87 6.07
N ALA A 264 -22.98 5.81 6.19
CA ALA A 264 -22.12 6.94 5.83
C ALA A 264 -22.19 7.26 4.33
N ASP A 265 -22.12 8.52 4.00
CA ASP A 265 -22.04 8.97 2.61
C ASP A 265 -20.76 8.44 1.93
N LEU A 266 -20.91 7.89 0.72
CA LEU A 266 -19.80 7.33 -0.05
C LEU A 266 -18.67 8.33 -0.29
N ARG A 267 -19.00 9.62 -0.46
CA ARG A 267 -18.03 10.69 -0.66
C ARG A 267 -17.21 10.93 0.61
N VAL A 268 -17.85 10.89 1.77
CA VAL A 268 -17.16 10.99 3.08
C VAL A 268 -16.18 9.83 3.26
N ILE A 269 -16.60 8.61 2.93
CA ILE A 269 -15.74 7.43 2.97
C ILE A 269 -14.56 7.59 2.00
N GLN A 270 -14.78 8.07 0.78
CA GLN A 270 -13.73 8.32 -0.21
C GLN A 270 -12.72 9.38 0.25
N ASP A 271 -13.20 10.47 0.84
CA ASP A 271 -12.37 11.55 1.40
C ASP A 271 -11.53 11.04 2.56
N MET A 272 -12.11 10.33 3.52
CA MET A 272 -11.42 9.70 4.65
C MET A 272 -10.34 8.72 4.18
N LEU A 273 -10.65 7.89 3.20
CA LEU A 273 -9.73 6.90 2.68
C LEU A 273 -8.70 7.49 1.68
N GLY A 274 -8.93 8.67 1.12
CA GLY A 274 -8.02 9.30 0.15
C GLY A 274 -7.94 8.51 -1.16
N HIS A 275 -9.06 8.37 -1.87
CA HIS A 275 -9.12 7.84 -3.23
C HIS A 275 -8.63 8.90 -4.22
N ALA A 276 -7.71 8.52 -5.11
CA ALA A 276 -6.89 9.43 -5.91
C ALA A 276 -7.61 10.17 -7.06
N ASP A 277 -8.86 9.87 -7.36
CA ASP A 277 -9.56 10.39 -8.55
C ASP A 277 -10.25 11.77 -8.34
N ILE A 278 -10.21 12.31 -7.14
CA ILE A 278 -10.73 13.67 -6.90
C ILE A 278 -9.55 14.59 -6.65
N SER A 279 -9.11 15.24 -7.75
CA SER A 279 -8.05 16.24 -7.76
C SER A 279 -8.49 17.50 -7.02
N THR A 280 -8.32 17.53 -5.71
CA THR A 280 -8.24 18.83 -5.02
C THR A 280 -7.41 18.68 -3.75
N THR A 281 -6.37 19.49 -3.62
CA THR A 281 -5.76 19.81 -2.33
C THR A 281 -6.83 20.61 -1.58
N GLN A 282 -7.78 19.90 -0.95
CA GLN A 282 -8.79 20.57 -0.14
C GLN A 282 -8.12 20.94 1.18
N ILE A 283 -7.97 22.25 1.39
CA ILE A 283 -7.80 22.78 2.74
C ILE A 283 -9.09 22.46 3.46
N TYR A 284 -9.09 21.41 4.30
CA TYR A 284 -10.25 21.04 5.10
C TYR A 284 -10.64 22.21 6.01
N THR A 285 -11.75 22.86 5.71
CA THR A 285 -12.32 23.89 6.58
C THR A 285 -12.78 23.25 7.91
N HIS A 286 -12.91 24.05 8.95
CA HIS A 286 -13.38 23.57 10.26
C HIS A 286 -14.76 22.87 10.16
N VAL A 287 -15.63 23.37 9.27
CA VAL A 287 -16.97 22.80 9.02
C VAL A 287 -16.89 21.43 8.34
N GLN A 288 -16.00 21.25 7.37
CA GLN A 288 -15.83 19.97 6.70
C GLN A 288 -15.26 18.90 7.63
N ARG A 289 -14.37 19.29 8.58
CA ARG A 289 -13.84 18.37 9.59
C ARG A 289 -14.93 17.91 10.56
N ALA A 290 -15.76 18.83 11.03
CA ALA A 290 -16.87 18.51 11.94
C ALA A 290 -17.86 17.53 11.30
N HIS A 291 -18.24 17.76 10.04
CA HIS A 291 -19.10 16.86 9.29
C HIS A 291 -18.48 15.46 9.09
N LEU A 292 -17.19 15.41 8.75
CA LEU A 292 -16.47 14.12 8.60
C LEU A 292 -16.44 13.31 9.92
N VAL A 293 -16.23 13.97 11.06
CA VAL A 293 -16.25 13.33 12.37
C VAL A 293 -17.67 12.88 12.74
N GLU A 294 -18.69 13.67 12.46
CA GLU A 294 -20.09 13.33 12.73
C GLU A 294 -20.54 12.09 11.95
N GLU A 295 -20.28 12.04 10.66
CA GLU A 295 -20.55 10.89 9.79
C GLU A 295 -19.81 9.63 10.27
N TYR A 296 -18.54 9.79 10.66
CA TYR A 296 -17.77 8.69 11.22
C TYR A 296 -18.37 8.17 12.52
N LEU A 297 -18.74 9.06 13.45
CA LEU A 297 -19.38 8.68 14.73
C LEU A 297 -20.71 7.96 14.50
N HIS A 298 -21.47 8.38 13.50
CA HIS A 298 -22.77 7.76 13.20
C HIS A 298 -22.63 6.34 12.63
N ALA A 299 -21.65 6.13 11.75
CA ALA A 299 -21.61 4.94 10.91
C ALA A 299 -20.58 3.87 11.31
N HIS A 300 -19.49 4.25 12.00
CA HIS A 300 -18.43 3.27 12.28
C HIS A 300 -18.72 2.42 13.53
N PRO A 301 -18.65 1.06 13.47
CA PRO A 301 -19.03 0.16 14.57
C PRO A 301 -18.27 0.35 15.89
N ARG A 302 -17.06 0.92 15.86
CA ARG A 302 -16.21 1.16 17.05
C ARG A 302 -15.95 2.65 17.31
N ALA A 303 -16.82 3.53 16.81
CA ALA A 303 -16.68 4.96 17.02
C ALA A 303 -17.08 5.44 18.43
N HIS A 304 -17.75 4.59 19.20
CA HIS A 304 -18.23 4.86 20.56
C HIS A 304 -17.44 4.12 21.63
#